data_ae9c2e347d8ebfd916b91874a8d99db8
#
_entry.id   ae9c2e347d8ebfd916b91874a8d99db8
#
_cell.length_a   1.000
_cell.length_b   1.000
_cell.length_c   1.000
_cell.angle_alpha   90.00
_cell.angle_beta   90.00
_cell.angle_gamma   90.00
#
_symmetry.space_group_name_H-M   'P 1'
#
loop_
_entity.id
_entity.type
_entity.pdbx_description
1 polymer ?
#
loop_
_entity_poly.entity_id
_entity_poly.type
_entity_poly.pdbx_seq_one_letter_code
_entity_poly.pdbx_strand_id
1 'polypeptide(L)'
;MCTTKTEWYFIVNPRAGSGKTMSEWVPAERMLGQMGIPFVTAMTDHSKHAIELAREAAAAGYRRIAAVGGDGSLHEVLGGICGWCAATGVPTEEFYLAVVPIGSGNDWIKSCGVPDDVGKVIDLIAAGSFGRMDIVRASSAGGRISYMANVGGIGFDSHVCDRVNRQKERGMRGRMIYLDGLRHTMFHLSPISIAVQADGEEVFSGEAFSLALGNGPWSGGGMRQVPLAVNDDGVLDYMIVPKAKLSSLVKEVPRLFSGSAHESSLIRSGRCRALRIAPLDGRSADIIEFDGEIEGRLPLLVEVTGQQIQVLKGAAGR
;
A
#
# COMPACT_ATOMS: atom_id res chain seq x y z
N MET A 1 0.10 -17.34 28.28
CA MET A 1 -0.03 -15.97 27.75
C MET A 1 1.37 -15.45 27.49
N CYS A 2 1.69 -15.08 26.24
CA CYS A 2 3.01 -14.48 25.94
C CYS A 2 3.01 -13.05 26.50
N THR A 3 4.05 -12.68 27.24
CA THR A 3 4.18 -11.32 27.78
C THR A 3 4.43 -10.34 26.64
N THR A 4 3.66 -9.25 26.60
CA THR A 4 3.84 -8.18 25.60
C THR A 4 5.22 -7.54 25.80
N LYS A 5 5.99 -7.47 24.69
CA LYS A 5 7.31 -6.84 24.67
C LYS A 5 7.21 -5.36 24.30
N THR A 6 7.97 -4.52 24.96
CA THR A 6 7.99 -3.07 24.75
C THR A 6 9.04 -2.62 23.74
N GLU A 7 9.98 -3.50 23.40
CA GLU A 7 11.03 -3.25 22.43
C GLU A 7 10.49 -3.25 20.99
N TRP A 8 11.19 -2.55 20.12
CA TRP A 8 10.90 -2.53 18.69
C TRP A 8 11.44 -3.76 17.97
N TYR A 9 10.71 -4.25 16.97
CA TYR A 9 11.16 -5.29 16.05
C TYR A 9 11.26 -4.70 14.65
N PHE A 10 12.49 -4.44 14.18
CA PHE A 10 12.75 -3.88 12.84
C PHE A 10 12.96 -5.00 11.83
N ILE A 11 12.12 -5.01 10.79
CA ILE A 11 12.21 -5.94 9.67
C ILE A 11 12.86 -5.20 8.50
N VAL A 12 14.10 -5.55 8.22
CA VAL A 12 14.95 -4.85 7.24
C VAL A 12 14.98 -5.59 5.93
N ASN A 13 14.59 -4.92 4.84
CA ASN A 13 14.75 -5.43 3.48
C ASN A 13 16.07 -4.92 2.89
N PRO A 14 17.14 -5.71 2.85
CA PRO A 14 18.45 -5.26 2.38
C PRO A 14 18.48 -4.94 0.88
N ARG A 15 17.47 -5.38 0.11
CA ARG A 15 17.34 -5.15 -1.33
C ARG A 15 16.54 -3.90 -1.68
N ALA A 16 15.90 -3.26 -0.71
CA ALA A 16 15.14 -2.03 -0.93
C ALA A 16 16.07 -0.87 -1.35
N GLY A 17 15.48 0.24 -1.80
CA GLY A 17 16.21 1.45 -2.17
C GLY A 17 17.32 1.23 -3.20
N SER A 18 17.16 0.26 -4.10
CA SER A 18 18.22 -0.12 -5.08
C SER A 18 19.53 -0.58 -4.41
N GLY A 19 19.43 -1.22 -3.23
CA GLY A 19 20.57 -1.75 -2.48
C GLY A 19 21.20 -0.75 -1.50
N LYS A 20 20.61 0.42 -1.30
CA LYS A 20 21.12 1.44 -0.35
C LYS A 20 20.69 1.18 1.10
N THR A 21 19.81 0.21 1.34
CA THR A 21 19.21 -0.02 2.67
C THR A 21 20.27 -0.11 3.76
N MET A 22 21.31 -0.90 3.57
CA MET A 22 22.30 -1.10 4.63
C MET A 22 23.15 0.15 4.92
N SER A 23 23.40 0.99 3.93
CA SER A 23 24.14 2.25 4.12
C SER A 23 23.33 3.29 4.90
N GLU A 24 22.00 3.22 4.84
CA GLU A 24 21.10 4.13 5.57
C GLU A 24 20.63 3.54 6.90
N TRP A 25 20.43 2.22 6.96
CA TRP A 25 19.98 1.54 8.17
C TRP A 25 21.06 1.49 9.28
N VAL A 26 22.32 1.17 8.95
CA VAL A 26 23.38 1.05 9.95
C VAL A 26 23.58 2.35 10.78
N PRO A 27 23.57 3.56 10.19
CA PRO A 27 23.51 4.79 10.98
C PRO A 27 22.26 4.93 11.85
N ALA A 28 21.09 4.57 11.34
CA ALA A 28 19.82 4.64 12.08
C ALA A 28 19.81 3.69 13.28
N GLU A 29 20.32 2.48 13.11
CA GLU A 29 20.48 1.49 14.18
C GLU A 29 21.37 2.02 15.32
N ARG A 30 22.46 2.72 14.99
CA ARG A 30 23.31 3.40 15.98
C ARG A 30 22.57 4.52 16.70
N MET A 31 21.76 5.31 16.00
CA MET A 31 20.94 6.37 16.61
C MET A 31 19.96 5.77 17.63
N LEU A 32 19.25 4.70 17.28
CA LEU A 32 18.35 3.98 18.20
C LEU A 32 19.09 3.55 19.48
N GLY A 33 20.27 2.96 19.34
CA GLY A 33 21.12 2.58 20.47
C GLY A 33 21.55 3.77 21.34
N GLN A 34 21.96 4.88 20.73
CA GLN A 34 22.35 6.11 21.45
C GLN A 34 21.18 6.75 22.19
N MET A 35 19.96 6.64 21.66
CA MET A 35 18.73 7.09 22.32
C MET A 35 18.21 6.13 23.39
N GLY A 36 18.87 4.98 23.58
CA GLY A 36 18.45 3.97 24.56
C GLY A 36 17.12 3.29 24.21
N ILE A 37 16.72 3.30 22.95
CA ILE A 37 15.50 2.61 22.47
C ILE A 37 15.82 1.13 22.33
N PRO A 38 15.15 0.23 23.08
CA PRO A 38 15.40 -1.19 22.95
C PRO A 38 14.79 -1.73 21.64
N PHE A 39 15.58 -2.51 20.89
CA PHE A 39 15.14 -3.06 19.62
C PHE A 39 15.83 -4.38 19.26
N VAL A 40 15.21 -5.10 18.33
CA VAL A 40 15.73 -6.28 17.64
C VAL A 40 15.63 -6.04 16.15
N THR A 41 16.63 -6.49 15.39
CA THR A 41 16.67 -6.40 13.92
C THR A 41 16.60 -7.79 13.30
N ALA A 42 15.72 -7.98 12.32
CA ALA A 42 15.65 -9.16 11.47
C ALA A 42 15.77 -8.76 9.99
N MET A 43 16.57 -9.52 9.22
CA MET A 43 16.79 -9.26 7.81
C MET A 43 15.91 -10.17 6.93
N THR A 44 15.30 -9.63 5.88
CA THR A 44 14.66 -10.47 4.87
C THR A 44 15.69 -11.07 3.92
N ASP A 45 15.51 -12.29 3.49
CA ASP A 45 16.39 -13.01 2.56
C ASP A 45 15.71 -13.38 1.24
N HIS A 46 14.38 -13.48 1.22
CA HIS A 46 13.57 -13.79 0.04
C HIS A 46 12.32 -12.92 -0.07
N SER A 47 11.59 -13.01 -1.17
CA SER A 47 10.32 -12.31 -1.38
C SER A 47 9.27 -12.83 -0.38
N LYS A 48 8.47 -11.92 0.16
CA LYS A 48 7.42 -12.18 1.16
C LYS A 48 7.92 -12.65 2.54
N HIS A 49 9.22 -12.68 2.77
CA HIS A 49 9.80 -13.04 4.08
C HIS A 49 9.39 -12.05 5.19
N ALA A 50 9.16 -10.78 4.86
CA ALA A 50 8.70 -9.82 5.86
C ALA A 50 7.30 -10.16 6.43
N ILE A 51 6.44 -10.86 5.67
CA ILE A 51 5.16 -11.40 6.17
C ILE A 51 5.41 -12.44 7.28
N GLU A 52 6.35 -13.35 7.05
CA GLU A 52 6.70 -14.43 7.97
C GLU A 52 7.32 -13.84 9.25
N LEU A 53 8.33 -12.96 9.11
CA LEU A 53 8.98 -12.29 10.22
C LEU A 53 8.01 -11.45 11.07
N ALA A 54 7.05 -10.77 10.44
CA ALA A 54 6.05 -9.99 11.16
C ALA A 54 5.09 -10.90 11.97
N ARG A 55 4.70 -12.06 11.42
CA ARG A 55 3.90 -13.06 12.13
C ARG A 55 4.66 -13.66 13.31
N GLU A 56 5.93 -14.01 13.11
CA GLU A 56 6.79 -14.55 14.15
C GLU A 56 7.00 -13.53 15.27
N ALA A 57 7.27 -12.25 14.93
CA ALA A 57 7.39 -11.17 15.89
C ALA A 57 6.10 -11.00 16.71
N ALA A 58 4.94 -10.96 16.04
CA ALA A 58 3.64 -10.86 16.70
C ALA A 58 3.38 -12.05 17.65
N ALA A 59 3.68 -13.27 17.20
CA ALA A 59 3.56 -14.49 18.01
C ALA A 59 4.53 -14.51 19.21
N ALA A 60 5.73 -13.94 19.05
CA ALA A 60 6.71 -13.77 20.12
C ALA A 60 6.40 -12.63 21.11
N GLY A 61 5.25 -11.96 20.95
CA GLY A 61 4.77 -10.90 21.85
C GLY A 61 5.19 -9.48 21.49
N TYR A 62 5.89 -9.26 20.38
CA TYR A 62 6.19 -7.91 19.91
C TYR A 62 4.90 -7.21 19.44
N ARG A 63 4.75 -5.96 19.86
CA ARG A 63 3.63 -5.09 19.47
C ARG A 63 4.10 -3.81 18.76
N ARG A 64 5.39 -3.57 18.72
CA ARG A 64 6.05 -2.46 18.01
C ARG A 64 6.89 -3.05 16.90
N ILE A 65 6.38 -2.95 15.65
CA ILE A 65 7.03 -3.56 14.50
C ILE A 65 7.27 -2.46 13.46
N ALA A 66 8.47 -2.43 12.90
CA ALA A 66 8.85 -1.44 11.90
C ALA A 66 9.34 -2.10 10.62
N ALA A 67 8.84 -1.64 9.48
CA ALA A 67 9.34 -1.98 8.16
C ALA A 67 10.49 -1.04 7.79
N VAL A 68 11.66 -1.59 7.48
CA VAL A 68 12.80 -0.82 6.95
C VAL A 68 12.92 -1.13 5.45
N GLY A 69 12.40 -0.21 4.63
CA GLY A 69 12.26 -0.39 3.19
C GLY A 69 11.28 0.59 2.56
N GLY A 70 10.68 0.24 1.44
CA GLY A 70 9.64 1.03 0.77
C GLY A 70 8.23 0.51 1.03
N ASP A 71 7.26 0.97 0.19
CA ASP A 71 5.83 0.63 0.29
C ASP A 71 5.57 -0.88 0.27
N GLY A 72 6.28 -1.66 -0.55
CA GLY A 72 6.17 -3.14 -0.57
C GLY A 72 6.62 -3.79 0.75
N SER A 73 7.66 -3.26 1.43
CA SER A 73 8.07 -3.77 2.74
C SER A 73 7.02 -3.48 3.81
N LEU A 74 6.40 -2.30 3.77
CA LEU A 74 5.26 -1.96 4.62
C LEU A 74 4.09 -2.90 4.37
N HIS A 75 3.71 -3.11 3.09
CA HIS A 75 2.63 -4.00 2.68
C HIS A 75 2.81 -5.42 3.25
N GLU A 76 4.01 -5.99 3.11
CA GLU A 76 4.33 -7.32 3.65
C GLU A 76 4.23 -7.36 5.18
N VAL A 77 4.78 -6.36 5.89
CA VAL A 77 4.74 -6.30 7.36
C VAL A 77 3.30 -6.13 7.87
N LEU A 78 2.52 -5.23 7.27
CA LEU A 78 1.10 -5.05 7.59
C LEU A 78 0.32 -6.35 7.38
N GLY A 79 0.53 -7.01 6.22
CA GLY A 79 -0.08 -8.29 5.89
C GLY A 79 0.25 -9.39 6.90
N GLY A 80 1.48 -9.42 7.41
CA GLY A 80 1.91 -10.35 8.46
C GLY A 80 1.22 -10.10 9.78
N ILE A 81 1.18 -8.84 10.25
CA ILE A 81 0.49 -8.44 11.48
C ILE A 81 -1.01 -8.75 11.40
N CYS A 82 -1.69 -8.24 10.37
CA CYS A 82 -3.14 -8.42 10.21
C CYS A 82 -3.53 -9.88 10.03
N GLY A 83 -2.75 -10.66 9.28
CA GLY A 83 -2.96 -12.09 9.13
C GLY A 83 -2.82 -12.87 10.44
N TRP A 84 -1.86 -12.49 11.29
CA TRP A 84 -1.72 -13.08 12.62
C TRP A 84 -2.87 -12.68 13.54
N CYS A 85 -3.26 -11.40 13.56
CA CYS A 85 -4.40 -10.91 14.34
C CYS A 85 -5.69 -11.63 13.95
N ALA A 86 -5.96 -11.79 12.65
CA ALA A 86 -7.14 -12.51 12.16
C ALA A 86 -7.15 -13.98 12.59
N ALA A 87 -5.99 -14.63 12.68
CA ALA A 87 -5.88 -16.02 13.09
C ALA A 87 -5.99 -16.24 14.61
N THR A 88 -5.65 -15.25 15.41
CA THR A 88 -5.55 -15.38 16.88
C THR A 88 -6.64 -14.63 17.63
N GLY A 89 -7.35 -13.70 16.98
CA GLY A 89 -8.36 -12.83 17.60
C GLY A 89 -7.76 -11.67 18.40
N VAL A 90 -6.44 -11.47 18.37
CA VAL A 90 -5.80 -10.31 19.00
C VAL A 90 -6.13 -9.05 18.19
N PRO A 91 -6.57 -7.95 18.83
CA PRO A 91 -6.90 -6.71 18.13
C PRO A 91 -5.68 -6.07 17.45
N THR A 92 -5.86 -5.54 16.24
CA THR A 92 -4.81 -4.82 15.50
C THR A 92 -4.41 -3.51 16.19
N GLU A 93 -5.30 -2.94 16.99
CA GLU A 93 -5.09 -1.72 17.80
C GLU A 93 -3.97 -1.85 18.84
N GLU A 94 -3.59 -3.09 19.20
CA GLU A 94 -2.46 -3.34 20.10
C GLU A 94 -1.10 -3.09 19.42
N PHE A 95 -1.07 -3.02 18.07
CA PHE A 95 0.17 -2.91 17.32
C PHE A 95 0.50 -1.47 16.93
N TYR A 96 1.81 -1.18 16.99
CA TYR A 96 2.43 0.04 16.48
C TYR A 96 3.27 -0.30 15.26
N LEU A 97 2.91 0.24 14.13
CA LEU A 97 3.58 0.05 12.85
C LEU A 97 4.34 1.32 12.47
N ALA A 98 5.63 1.19 12.26
CA ALA A 98 6.45 2.28 11.73
C ALA A 98 7.06 1.90 10.37
N VAL A 99 7.45 2.91 9.59
CA VAL A 99 8.22 2.73 8.36
C VAL A 99 9.46 3.59 8.42
N VAL A 100 10.61 2.97 8.21
CA VAL A 100 11.87 3.65 7.93
C VAL A 100 12.03 3.66 6.41
N PRO A 101 11.80 4.81 5.74
CA PRO A 101 11.55 4.88 4.31
C PRO A 101 12.85 4.80 3.50
N ILE A 102 13.26 3.60 3.15
CA ILE A 102 14.40 3.34 2.27
C ILE A 102 13.89 2.68 0.99
N GLY A 103 13.04 3.39 0.27
CA GLY A 103 12.39 2.93 -0.95
C GLY A 103 12.53 3.94 -2.10
N SER A 104 12.02 3.57 -3.28
CA SER A 104 12.06 4.45 -4.46
C SER A 104 10.81 5.34 -4.59
N GLY A 105 9.68 4.94 -4.00
CA GLY A 105 8.39 5.67 -4.06
C GLY A 105 8.07 6.35 -2.74
N ASN A 106 8.03 5.57 -1.68
CA ASN A 106 7.69 5.98 -0.32
C ASN A 106 6.39 6.81 -0.28
N ASP A 107 5.35 6.29 -0.96
CA ASP A 107 4.09 7.03 -1.12
C ASP A 107 3.23 7.01 0.14
N TRP A 108 3.24 5.90 0.89
CA TRP A 108 2.48 5.78 2.13
C TRP A 108 2.90 6.82 3.19
N ILE A 109 4.20 7.10 3.32
CA ILE A 109 4.67 8.08 4.33
C ILE A 109 4.11 9.47 4.10
N LYS A 110 3.82 9.84 2.84
CA LYS A 110 3.20 11.13 2.49
C LYS A 110 1.78 11.22 3.06
N SER A 111 1.02 10.10 3.05
CA SER A 111 -0.32 10.01 3.64
C SER A 111 -0.30 10.19 5.16
N CYS A 112 0.81 9.85 5.80
CA CYS A 112 0.99 9.95 7.25
C CYS A 112 1.80 11.18 7.70
N GLY A 113 2.23 12.04 6.76
CA GLY A 113 3.08 13.19 7.06
C GLY A 113 4.46 12.83 7.61
N VAL A 114 4.91 11.59 7.42
CA VAL A 114 6.21 11.11 7.86
C VAL A 114 7.29 11.61 6.88
N PRO A 115 8.40 12.18 7.37
CA PRO A 115 9.46 12.69 6.51
C PRO A 115 10.20 11.56 5.78
N ASP A 116 10.71 11.86 4.58
CA ASP A 116 11.58 10.96 3.78
C ASP A 116 13.07 11.12 4.20
N ASP A 117 13.30 11.22 5.51
CA ASP A 117 14.61 11.35 6.14
C ASP A 117 14.69 10.38 7.31
N VAL A 118 15.60 9.42 7.22
CA VAL A 118 15.71 8.32 8.18
C VAL A 118 15.96 8.81 9.61
N GLY A 119 16.82 9.83 9.78
CA GLY A 119 17.11 10.39 11.11
C GLY A 119 15.87 11.00 11.76
N LYS A 120 15.11 11.80 11.00
CA LYS A 120 13.85 12.38 11.48
C LYS A 120 12.79 11.32 11.79
N VAL A 121 12.77 10.21 11.06
CA VAL A 121 11.88 9.08 11.35
C VAL A 121 12.25 8.42 12.69
N ILE A 122 13.54 8.24 12.98
CA ILE A 122 14.00 7.74 14.28
C ILE A 122 13.60 8.70 15.41
N ASP A 123 13.68 10.02 15.19
CA ASP A 123 13.21 11.02 16.17
C ASP A 123 11.70 10.90 16.42
N LEU A 124 10.88 10.67 15.39
CA LEU A 124 9.44 10.44 15.55
C LEU A 124 9.13 9.16 16.30
N ILE A 125 9.87 8.07 16.04
CA ILE A 125 9.75 6.81 16.78
C ILE A 125 10.07 7.03 18.26
N ALA A 126 11.16 7.75 18.55
CA ALA A 126 11.58 8.10 19.90
C ALA A 126 10.56 8.98 20.62
N ALA A 127 9.96 9.93 19.92
CA ALA A 127 8.92 10.81 20.44
C ALA A 127 7.57 10.11 20.66
N GLY A 128 7.40 8.88 20.14
CA GLY A 128 6.12 8.17 20.23
C GLY A 128 5.00 8.85 19.42
N SER A 129 5.32 9.43 18.26
CA SER A 129 4.35 10.15 17.42
C SER A 129 3.52 9.17 16.60
N PHE A 130 2.40 8.69 17.14
CA PHE A 130 1.50 7.73 16.51
C PHE A 130 0.08 8.29 16.35
N GLY A 131 -0.60 7.82 15.31
CA GLY A 131 -2.02 8.00 15.08
C GLY A 131 -2.63 6.70 14.55
N ARG A 132 -3.89 6.74 14.18
CA ARG A 132 -4.61 5.56 13.72
C ARG A 132 -4.56 5.45 12.20
N MET A 133 -4.70 4.21 11.72
CA MET A 133 -4.93 3.88 10.31
C MET A 133 -5.96 2.75 10.24
N ASP A 134 -6.94 2.89 9.35
CA ASP A 134 -7.95 1.86 9.11
C ASP A 134 -7.34 0.63 8.46
N ILE A 135 -7.82 -0.54 8.84
CA ILE A 135 -7.44 -1.81 8.21
C ILE A 135 -8.38 -2.08 7.04
N VAL A 136 -7.82 -2.04 5.84
CA VAL A 136 -8.49 -2.43 4.60
C VAL A 136 -8.11 -3.86 4.25
N ARG A 137 -9.12 -4.73 4.23
CA ARG A 137 -8.98 -6.15 3.91
C ARG A 137 -9.55 -6.42 2.53
N ALA A 138 -8.86 -7.25 1.77
CA ALA A 138 -9.30 -7.68 0.46
C ALA A 138 -9.41 -9.20 0.36
N SER A 139 -10.41 -9.67 -0.38
CA SER A 139 -10.59 -11.08 -0.73
C SER A 139 -10.70 -11.19 -2.25
N SER A 140 -9.71 -11.80 -2.89
CA SER A 140 -9.66 -12.01 -4.33
C SER A 140 -10.07 -13.43 -4.74
N ALA A 141 -10.06 -13.72 -6.04
CA ALA A 141 -10.38 -15.03 -6.58
C ALA A 141 -9.62 -16.14 -5.86
N GLY A 142 -10.30 -17.26 -5.59
CA GLY A 142 -9.74 -18.38 -4.85
C GLY A 142 -9.67 -18.20 -3.33
N GLY A 143 -10.27 -17.13 -2.80
CA GLY A 143 -10.32 -16.86 -1.35
C GLY A 143 -9.01 -16.33 -0.77
N ARG A 144 -8.11 -15.83 -1.61
CA ARG A 144 -6.86 -15.19 -1.13
C ARG A 144 -7.19 -13.90 -0.39
N ILE A 145 -6.68 -13.79 0.83
CA ILE A 145 -6.80 -12.59 1.68
C ILE A 145 -5.51 -11.79 1.59
N SER A 146 -5.66 -10.48 1.43
CA SER A 146 -4.57 -9.49 1.49
C SER A 146 -5.04 -8.23 2.21
N TYR A 147 -4.11 -7.34 2.52
CA TYR A 147 -4.36 -6.08 3.23
C TYR A 147 -3.71 -4.94 2.47
N MET A 148 -4.41 -3.83 2.35
CA MET A 148 -3.95 -2.64 1.63
C MET A 148 -3.64 -1.52 2.62
N ALA A 149 -2.44 -0.97 2.54
CA ALA A 149 -2.02 0.13 3.40
C ALA A 149 -2.40 1.51 2.83
N ASN A 150 -2.29 1.67 1.52
CA ASN A 150 -2.36 2.98 0.87
C ASN A 150 -3.29 2.98 -0.35
N VAL A 151 -2.82 2.52 -1.49
CA VAL A 151 -3.57 2.53 -2.77
C VAL A 151 -3.49 1.17 -3.43
N GLY A 152 -4.58 0.77 -4.05
CA GLY A 152 -4.64 -0.40 -4.91
C GLY A 152 -5.35 -0.11 -6.22
N GLY A 153 -5.27 -1.02 -7.16
CA GLY A 153 -5.90 -0.81 -8.46
C GLY A 153 -6.06 -2.06 -9.31
N ILE A 154 -6.86 -1.88 -10.35
CA ILE A 154 -7.15 -2.88 -11.38
C ILE A 154 -7.08 -2.20 -12.74
N GLY A 155 -6.65 -2.92 -13.76
CA GLY A 155 -6.53 -2.40 -15.12
C GLY A 155 -5.21 -1.67 -15.33
N PHE A 156 -5.23 -0.39 -15.71
CA PHE A 156 -4.01 0.34 -16.05
C PHE A 156 -2.91 0.22 -14.98
N ASP A 157 -3.26 0.48 -13.73
CA ASP A 157 -2.31 0.55 -12.62
C ASP A 157 -1.67 -0.82 -12.33
N SER A 158 -2.48 -1.87 -12.29
CA SER A 158 -2.00 -3.23 -12.06
C SER A 158 -1.10 -3.74 -13.20
N HIS A 159 -1.39 -3.37 -14.45
CA HIS A 159 -0.54 -3.71 -15.59
C HIS A 159 0.79 -2.96 -15.60
N VAL A 160 0.79 -1.67 -15.20
CA VAL A 160 2.03 -0.91 -14.97
C VAL A 160 2.87 -1.57 -13.88
N CYS A 161 2.23 -1.91 -12.76
CA CYS A 161 2.88 -2.56 -11.62
C CYS A 161 3.49 -3.92 -12.02
N ASP A 162 2.73 -4.80 -12.68
CA ASP A 162 3.22 -6.10 -13.15
C ASP A 162 4.44 -5.95 -14.06
N ARG A 163 4.38 -5.03 -15.02
CA ARG A 163 5.52 -4.75 -15.91
C ARG A 163 6.75 -4.25 -15.16
N VAL A 164 6.58 -3.30 -14.26
CA VAL A 164 7.67 -2.76 -13.44
C VAL A 164 8.29 -3.87 -12.57
N ASN A 165 7.48 -4.72 -11.95
CA ASN A 165 7.96 -5.80 -11.11
C ASN A 165 8.76 -6.83 -11.92
N ARG A 166 8.28 -7.24 -13.10
CA ARG A 166 9.04 -8.12 -14.03
C ARG A 166 10.37 -7.49 -14.46
N GLN A 167 10.43 -6.18 -14.65
CA GLN A 167 11.68 -5.49 -14.98
C GLN A 167 12.65 -5.47 -13.79
N LYS A 168 12.14 -5.25 -12.56
CA LYS A 168 12.94 -5.33 -11.33
C LYS A 168 13.51 -6.76 -11.13
N GLU A 169 12.73 -7.81 -11.38
CA GLU A 169 13.18 -9.21 -11.32
C GLU A 169 14.33 -9.49 -12.29
N ARG A 170 14.33 -8.86 -13.46
CA ARG A 170 15.41 -8.93 -14.46
C ARG A 170 16.64 -8.07 -14.10
N GLY A 171 16.66 -7.49 -12.90
CA GLY A 171 17.77 -6.68 -12.40
C GLY A 171 17.77 -5.22 -12.86
N MET A 172 16.75 -4.78 -13.61
CA MET A 172 16.64 -3.36 -13.98
C MET A 172 16.25 -2.52 -12.77
N ARG A 173 16.75 -1.28 -12.70
CA ARG A 173 16.57 -0.37 -11.56
C ARG A 173 16.35 1.07 -12.04
N GLY A 174 15.75 1.90 -11.17
CA GLY A 174 15.62 3.34 -11.37
C GLY A 174 14.27 3.78 -11.95
N ARG A 175 14.09 5.10 -12.03
CA ARG A 175 12.82 5.75 -12.43
C ARG A 175 12.41 5.46 -13.88
N MET A 176 13.38 5.14 -14.74
CA MET A 176 13.11 4.87 -16.16
C MET A 176 12.24 3.64 -16.41
N ILE A 177 12.33 2.61 -15.54
CA ILE A 177 11.46 1.42 -15.66
C ILE A 177 9.99 1.76 -15.41
N TYR A 178 9.72 2.71 -14.52
CA TYR A 178 8.36 3.15 -14.25
C TYR A 178 7.79 3.95 -15.43
N LEU A 179 8.58 4.86 -16.01
CA LEU A 179 8.19 5.61 -17.22
C LEU A 179 7.96 4.70 -18.42
N ASP A 180 8.80 3.65 -18.58
CA ASP A 180 8.61 2.65 -19.63
C ASP A 180 7.33 1.84 -19.37
N GLY A 181 7.06 1.46 -18.12
CA GLY A 181 5.83 0.79 -17.71
C GLY A 181 4.59 1.61 -18.07
N LEU A 182 4.56 2.88 -17.68
CA LEU A 182 3.47 3.81 -17.99
C LEU A 182 3.25 3.94 -19.51
N ARG A 183 4.34 4.25 -20.25
CA ARG A 183 4.25 4.43 -21.71
C ARG A 183 3.75 3.17 -22.41
N HIS A 184 4.34 2.03 -22.10
CA HIS A 184 3.96 0.77 -22.72
C HIS A 184 2.49 0.42 -22.44
N THR A 185 2.07 0.48 -21.16
CA THR A 185 0.70 0.16 -20.78
C THR A 185 -0.29 1.10 -21.43
N MET A 186 0.01 2.40 -21.52
CA MET A 186 -0.87 3.39 -22.16
C MET A 186 -1.20 3.06 -23.63
N PHE A 187 -0.27 2.49 -24.37
CA PHE A 187 -0.49 2.15 -25.80
C PHE A 187 -1.01 0.73 -26.03
N HIS A 188 -0.98 -0.14 -25.02
CA HIS A 188 -1.35 -1.56 -25.17
C HIS A 188 -2.50 -1.98 -24.23
N LEU A 189 -3.04 -1.03 -23.46
CA LEU A 189 -4.12 -1.32 -22.53
C LEU A 189 -5.42 -1.60 -23.26
N SER A 190 -6.00 -2.77 -22.96
CA SER A 190 -7.40 -3.08 -23.29
C SER A 190 -8.28 -2.74 -22.09
N PRO A 191 -9.46 -2.16 -22.31
CA PRO A 191 -10.40 -1.93 -21.23
C PRO A 191 -10.86 -3.25 -20.62
N ILE A 192 -11.10 -3.23 -19.32
CA ILE A 192 -11.68 -4.35 -18.57
C ILE A 192 -13.19 -4.20 -18.49
N SER A 193 -13.92 -5.31 -18.57
CA SER A 193 -15.39 -5.33 -18.50
C SER A 193 -15.80 -5.75 -17.09
N ILE A 194 -16.29 -4.80 -16.27
CA ILE A 194 -16.54 -4.98 -14.84
C ILE A 194 -17.89 -4.43 -14.39
N ALA A 195 -18.45 -5.07 -13.37
CA ALA A 195 -19.50 -4.54 -12.50
C ALA A 195 -18.90 -4.18 -11.15
N VAL A 196 -19.24 -3.00 -10.64
CA VAL A 196 -18.76 -2.48 -9.35
C VAL A 196 -19.95 -2.14 -8.48
N GLN A 197 -19.96 -2.68 -7.26
CA GLN A 197 -20.96 -2.39 -6.23
C GLN A 197 -20.26 -1.76 -5.03
N ALA A 198 -20.76 -0.61 -4.58
CA ALA A 198 -20.36 0.07 -3.36
C ALA A 198 -21.46 -0.08 -2.31
N ASP A 199 -21.14 -0.66 -1.16
CA ASP A 199 -22.10 -0.95 -0.07
C ASP A 199 -23.38 -1.68 -0.53
N GLY A 200 -23.23 -2.55 -1.55
CA GLY A 200 -24.33 -3.35 -2.12
C GLY A 200 -25.07 -2.69 -3.28
N GLU A 201 -24.85 -1.41 -3.57
CA GLU A 201 -25.46 -0.70 -4.69
C GLU A 201 -24.53 -0.69 -5.92
N GLU A 202 -25.09 -0.95 -7.11
CA GLU A 202 -24.32 -0.87 -8.37
C GLU A 202 -23.98 0.57 -8.68
N VAL A 203 -22.68 0.91 -8.70
CA VAL A 203 -22.17 2.25 -9.01
C VAL A 203 -21.57 2.33 -10.42
N PHE A 204 -21.20 1.19 -11.00
CA PHE A 204 -20.67 1.11 -12.35
C PHE A 204 -20.89 -0.28 -12.95
N SER A 205 -21.24 -0.33 -14.22
CA SER A 205 -21.29 -1.54 -15.05
C SER A 205 -20.87 -1.20 -16.46
N GLY A 206 -19.82 -1.84 -17.00
CA GLY A 206 -19.32 -1.56 -18.34
C GLY A 206 -17.80 -1.73 -18.47
N GLU A 207 -17.25 -1.12 -19.53
CA GLU A 207 -15.83 -1.13 -19.82
C GLU A 207 -15.11 0.04 -19.11
N ALA A 208 -14.03 -0.26 -18.38
CA ALA A 208 -13.18 0.71 -17.72
C ALA A 208 -11.70 0.49 -18.09
N PHE A 209 -10.91 1.55 -18.09
CA PHE A 209 -9.45 1.45 -18.21
C PHE A 209 -8.75 1.22 -16.89
N SER A 210 -9.29 1.79 -15.81
CA SER A 210 -8.71 1.68 -14.48
C SER A 210 -9.80 1.81 -13.42
N LEU A 211 -9.60 1.13 -12.30
CA LEU A 211 -10.27 1.37 -11.05
C LEU A 211 -9.21 1.45 -9.96
N ALA A 212 -9.13 2.59 -9.30
CA ALA A 212 -8.25 2.81 -8.16
C ALA A 212 -9.04 2.80 -6.86
N LEU A 213 -8.40 2.30 -5.80
CA LEU A 213 -8.89 2.18 -4.44
C LEU A 213 -7.92 2.91 -3.52
N GLY A 214 -8.41 3.72 -2.58
CA GLY A 214 -7.57 4.49 -1.67
C GLY A 214 -7.97 4.34 -0.23
N ASN A 215 -7.03 3.87 0.59
CA ASN A 215 -6.94 4.09 2.03
C ASN A 215 -6.11 5.36 2.32
N GLY A 216 -5.28 5.75 1.35
CA GLY A 216 -4.53 7.00 1.29
C GLY A 216 -4.51 7.54 -0.13
N PRO A 217 -4.07 8.80 -0.34
CA PRO A 217 -4.19 9.47 -1.64
C PRO A 217 -3.05 9.20 -2.63
N TRP A 218 -1.88 8.72 -2.18
CA TRP A 218 -0.63 8.76 -2.94
C TRP A 218 -0.23 7.42 -3.53
N SER A 219 0.20 7.41 -4.78
CA SER A 219 0.76 6.24 -5.46
C SER A 219 1.80 6.64 -6.52
N GLY A 220 2.51 5.64 -7.04
CA GLY A 220 3.35 5.78 -8.22
C GLY A 220 4.46 6.83 -8.13
N GLY A 221 4.98 7.12 -6.92
CA GLY A 221 6.07 8.07 -6.70
C GLY A 221 5.61 9.53 -6.66
N GLY A 222 4.38 9.80 -6.19
CA GLY A 222 3.87 11.14 -5.95
C GLY A 222 2.65 11.56 -6.75
N MET A 223 1.97 10.65 -7.41
CA MET A 223 0.63 10.89 -7.96
C MET A 223 -0.41 10.85 -6.84
N ARG A 224 -1.36 11.75 -6.87
CA ARG A 224 -2.55 11.73 -6.01
C ARG A 224 -3.68 11.01 -6.74
N GLN A 225 -3.56 9.70 -6.78
CA GLN A 225 -4.44 8.86 -7.59
C GLN A 225 -5.85 8.81 -7.01
N VAL A 226 -5.99 8.83 -5.69
CA VAL A 226 -7.28 8.90 -4.98
C VAL A 226 -7.23 10.09 -4.01
N PRO A 227 -7.29 11.34 -4.52
CA PRO A 227 -6.84 12.53 -3.81
C PRO A 227 -7.63 12.89 -2.55
N LEU A 228 -8.83 12.35 -2.38
CA LEU A 228 -9.70 12.61 -1.23
C LEU A 228 -9.57 11.56 -0.12
N ALA A 229 -8.85 10.45 -0.37
CA ALA A 229 -8.72 9.37 0.59
C ALA A 229 -8.00 9.81 1.87
N VAL A 230 -8.56 9.38 3.00
CA VAL A 230 -8.06 9.63 4.36
C VAL A 230 -8.00 8.30 5.09
N ASN A 231 -6.85 7.96 5.65
CA ASN A 231 -6.56 6.62 6.14
C ASN A 231 -7.08 6.29 7.55
N ASP A 232 -7.94 7.13 8.13
CA ASP A 232 -8.47 6.96 9.51
C ASP A 232 -9.92 7.44 9.67
N ASP A 233 -10.69 7.51 8.58
CA ASP A 233 -12.09 8.01 8.59
C ASP A 233 -13.15 6.92 8.41
N GLY A 234 -12.74 5.64 8.38
CA GLY A 234 -13.61 4.47 8.36
C GLY A 234 -14.25 4.16 7.00
N VAL A 235 -13.75 4.76 5.92
CA VAL A 235 -14.24 4.53 4.56
C VAL A 235 -13.10 4.37 3.56
N LEU A 236 -13.42 3.72 2.45
CA LEU A 236 -12.56 3.53 1.29
C LEU A 236 -13.01 4.49 0.19
N ASP A 237 -12.10 5.23 -0.39
CA ASP A 237 -12.36 6.02 -1.59
C ASP A 237 -12.07 5.18 -2.84
N TYR A 238 -12.86 5.39 -3.90
CA TYR A 238 -12.61 4.75 -5.19
C TYR A 238 -12.73 5.74 -6.35
N MET A 239 -11.98 5.47 -7.41
CA MET A 239 -12.02 6.21 -8.66
C MET A 239 -12.03 5.24 -9.84
N ILE A 240 -13.02 5.36 -10.71
CA ILE A 240 -13.19 4.55 -11.92
C ILE A 240 -12.97 5.45 -13.12
N VAL A 241 -12.10 5.02 -14.03
CA VAL A 241 -11.87 5.65 -15.33
C VAL A 241 -12.58 4.80 -16.38
N PRO A 242 -13.82 5.16 -16.79
CA PRO A 242 -14.53 4.46 -17.84
C PRO A 242 -13.75 4.47 -19.16
N LYS A 243 -14.07 3.54 -20.06
CA LYS A 243 -13.52 3.54 -21.41
C LYS A 243 -13.80 4.89 -22.10
N ALA A 244 -12.75 5.53 -22.57
CA ALA A 244 -12.78 6.82 -23.26
C ALA A 244 -11.74 6.84 -24.38
N LYS A 245 -11.75 7.90 -25.20
CA LYS A 245 -10.69 8.10 -26.19
C LYS A 245 -9.35 8.36 -25.50
N LEU A 246 -8.27 7.76 -26.00
CA LEU A 246 -6.92 7.92 -25.43
C LEU A 246 -6.51 9.41 -25.33
N SER A 247 -6.89 10.21 -26.34
CA SER A 247 -6.63 11.66 -26.33
C SER A 247 -7.31 12.41 -25.17
N SER A 248 -8.44 11.91 -24.69
CA SER A 248 -9.11 12.47 -23.52
C SER A 248 -8.41 12.04 -22.22
N LEU A 249 -7.99 10.78 -22.12
CA LEU A 249 -7.27 10.26 -20.95
C LEU A 249 -5.92 10.97 -20.75
N VAL A 250 -5.17 11.22 -21.83
CA VAL A 250 -3.88 11.94 -21.75
C VAL A 250 -4.04 13.34 -21.16
N LYS A 251 -5.18 14.00 -21.41
CA LYS A 251 -5.47 15.33 -20.83
C LYS A 251 -5.73 15.30 -19.32
N GLU A 252 -6.10 14.13 -18.77
CA GLU A 252 -6.34 13.95 -17.32
C GLU A 252 -5.06 13.67 -16.54
N VAL A 253 -3.97 13.25 -17.19
CA VAL A 253 -2.71 12.92 -16.52
C VAL A 253 -2.19 14.04 -15.60
N PRO A 254 -2.20 15.34 -15.98
CA PRO A 254 -1.79 16.42 -15.07
C PRO A 254 -2.63 16.48 -13.78
N ARG A 255 -3.90 16.06 -13.83
CA ARG A 255 -4.79 16.07 -12.66
C ARG A 255 -4.39 15.04 -11.60
N LEU A 256 -3.72 13.95 -11.99
CA LEU A 256 -3.18 12.98 -11.05
C LEU A 256 -2.08 13.60 -10.17
N PHE A 257 -1.29 14.52 -10.72
CA PHE A 257 -0.22 15.19 -9.97
C PHE A 257 -0.72 16.40 -9.17
N SER A 258 -1.73 17.12 -9.68
CA SER A 258 -2.35 18.25 -8.95
C SER A 258 -3.33 17.81 -7.86
N GLY A 259 -3.79 16.54 -7.88
CA GLY A 259 -4.81 16.05 -6.96
C GLY A 259 -6.23 16.47 -7.31
N SER A 260 -6.48 16.95 -8.54
CA SER A 260 -7.81 17.37 -9.01
C SER A 260 -8.49 16.33 -9.91
N ALA A 261 -8.00 15.08 -9.93
CA ALA A 261 -8.56 14.03 -10.77
C ALA A 261 -10.04 13.74 -10.48
N HIS A 262 -10.47 13.87 -9.23
CA HIS A 262 -11.86 13.70 -8.79
C HIS A 262 -12.82 14.74 -9.37
N GLU A 263 -12.33 15.88 -9.87
CA GLU A 263 -13.15 16.94 -10.52
C GLU A 263 -13.42 16.66 -12.00
N SER A 264 -12.79 15.62 -12.57
CA SER A 264 -12.97 15.28 -13.98
C SER A 264 -14.32 14.65 -14.26
N SER A 265 -15.02 15.15 -15.26
CA SER A 265 -16.28 14.55 -15.75
C SER A 265 -16.10 13.17 -16.41
N LEU A 266 -14.86 12.79 -16.73
CA LEU A 266 -14.52 11.46 -17.26
C LEU A 266 -14.35 10.42 -16.15
N ILE A 267 -14.20 10.82 -14.90
CA ILE A 267 -13.91 9.94 -13.77
C ILE A 267 -15.17 9.82 -12.91
N ARG A 268 -15.47 8.62 -12.48
CA ARG A 268 -16.49 8.35 -11.47
C ARG A 268 -15.79 8.06 -10.14
N SER A 269 -16.07 8.84 -9.14
CA SER A 269 -15.51 8.67 -7.80
C SER A 269 -16.61 8.52 -6.77
N GLY A 270 -16.29 7.86 -5.66
CA GLY A 270 -17.20 7.73 -4.53
C GLY A 270 -16.48 7.16 -3.33
N ARG A 271 -17.24 6.94 -2.25
CA ARG A 271 -16.78 6.44 -0.97
C ARG A 271 -17.70 5.31 -0.51
N CYS A 272 -17.13 4.29 0.14
CA CYS A 272 -17.88 3.16 0.66
C CYS A 272 -17.12 2.50 1.81
N ARG A 273 -17.79 1.58 2.50
CA ARG A 273 -17.14 0.67 3.45
C ARG A 273 -16.74 -0.65 2.81
N ALA A 274 -17.47 -1.06 1.78
CA ALA A 274 -17.17 -2.28 1.04
C ALA A 274 -17.39 -2.06 -0.45
N LEU A 275 -16.41 -2.49 -1.25
CA LEU A 275 -16.47 -2.46 -2.72
C LEU A 275 -16.31 -3.87 -3.26
N ARG A 276 -17.30 -4.30 -4.05
CA ARG A 276 -17.24 -5.57 -4.78
C ARG A 276 -17.02 -5.28 -6.26
N ILE A 277 -16.07 -5.97 -6.86
CA ILE A 277 -15.75 -5.86 -8.28
C ILE A 277 -15.79 -7.26 -8.90
N ALA A 278 -16.60 -7.42 -9.93
CA ALA A 278 -16.76 -8.68 -10.65
C ALA A 278 -16.60 -8.47 -12.16
N PRO A 279 -15.99 -9.43 -12.88
CA PRO A 279 -15.96 -9.39 -14.35
C PRO A 279 -17.36 -9.64 -14.90
N LEU A 280 -17.77 -8.85 -15.91
CA LEU A 280 -19.08 -9.00 -16.55
C LEU A 280 -19.15 -10.20 -17.50
N ASP A 281 -18.02 -10.56 -18.12
CA ASP A 281 -17.95 -11.67 -19.08
C ASP A 281 -17.60 -13.03 -18.45
N GLY A 282 -17.39 -13.04 -17.13
CA GLY A 282 -16.97 -14.23 -16.37
C GLY A 282 -15.58 -14.78 -16.75
N ARG A 283 -14.88 -14.13 -17.66
CA ARG A 283 -13.58 -14.57 -18.22
C ARG A 283 -12.43 -13.65 -17.85
N SER A 284 -12.70 -12.39 -17.57
CA SER A 284 -11.68 -11.39 -17.23
C SER A 284 -11.08 -11.70 -15.86
N ALA A 285 -9.97 -12.41 -15.86
CA ALA A 285 -9.15 -12.63 -14.67
C ALA A 285 -8.13 -11.50 -14.55
N ASP A 286 -8.58 -10.25 -14.60
CA ASP A 286 -7.65 -9.13 -14.53
C ASP A 286 -6.92 -9.09 -13.18
N ILE A 287 -5.67 -8.65 -13.22
CA ILE A 287 -4.80 -8.64 -12.06
C ILE A 287 -5.14 -7.48 -11.13
N ILE A 288 -4.96 -7.73 -9.85
CA ILE A 288 -5.16 -6.76 -8.77
C ILE A 288 -3.80 -6.42 -8.20
N GLU A 289 -3.55 -5.16 -7.96
CA GLU A 289 -2.37 -4.70 -7.22
C GLU A 289 -2.78 -3.94 -5.97
N PHE A 290 -2.01 -4.07 -4.89
CA PHE A 290 -2.07 -3.24 -3.68
C PHE A 290 -0.65 -2.83 -3.29
N ASP A 291 -0.48 -1.52 -3.04
CA ASP A 291 0.78 -0.92 -2.57
C ASP A 291 1.99 -1.25 -3.47
N GLY A 292 1.75 -1.51 -4.77
CA GLY A 292 2.77 -1.89 -5.74
C GLY A 292 3.07 -3.40 -5.84
N GLU A 293 2.28 -4.25 -5.19
CA GLU A 293 2.42 -5.71 -5.22
C GLU A 293 1.20 -6.38 -5.87
N ILE A 294 1.43 -7.44 -6.66
CA ILE A 294 0.35 -8.20 -7.29
C ILE A 294 -0.28 -9.15 -6.26
N GLU A 295 -1.57 -8.90 -5.97
CA GLU A 295 -2.28 -9.56 -4.88
C GLU A 295 -3.40 -10.50 -5.31
N GLY A 296 -3.58 -10.73 -6.59
CA GLY A 296 -4.54 -11.72 -7.08
C GLY A 296 -5.23 -11.31 -8.37
N ARG A 297 -6.43 -11.82 -8.55
CA ARG A 297 -7.26 -11.60 -9.74
C ARG A 297 -8.72 -11.42 -9.35
N LEU A 298 -9.51 -10.78 -10.23
CA LEU A 298 -10.97 -10.67 -10.09
C LEU A 298 -11.65 -12.07 -10.00
N PRO A 299 -12.78 -12.19 -9.27
CA PRO A 299 -13.50 -11.14 -8.56
C PRO A 299 -12.81 -10.68 -7.29
N LEU A 300 -13.11 -9.46 -6.85
CA LEU A 300 -12.52 -8.81 -5.67
C LEU A 300 -13.61 -8.25 -4.76
N LEU A 301 -13.47 -8.48 -3.46
CA LEU A 301 -14.16 -7.75 -2.40
C LEU A 301 -13.11 -7.02 -1.57
N VAL A 302 -13.25 -5.71 -1.42
CA VAL A 302 -12.43 -4.89 -0.52
C VAL A 302 -13.34 -4.25 0.51
N GLU A 303 -12.91 -4.28 1.77
CA GLU A 303 -13.71 -3.76 2.89
C GLU A 303 -12.84 -3.07 3.95
N VAL A 304 -13.33 -1.98 4.51
CA VAL A 304 -12.79 -1.39 5.74
C VAL A 304 -13.36 -2.20 6.90
N THR A 305 -12.47 -2.86 7.65
CA THR A 305 -12.87 -3.88 8.64
C THR A 305 -13.49 -3.30 9.92
N GLY A 306 -13.39 -1.97 10.11
CA GLY A 306 -13.73 -1.30 11.36
C GLY A 306 -12.65 -1.43 12.44
N GLN A 307 -11.60 -2.19 12.20
CA GLN A 307 -10.39 -2.24 13.04
C GLN A 307 -9.36 -1.22 12.57
N GLN A 308 -8.52 -0.78 13.48
CA GLN A 308 -7.44 0.17 13.22
C GLN A 308 -6.11 -0.36 13.75
N ILE A 309 -5.00 0.18 13.26
CA ILE A 309 -3.65 -0.04 13.76
C ILE A 309 -3.01 1.30 14.12
N GLN A 310 -2.13 1.33 15.11
CA GLN A 310 -1.35 2.52 15.42
C GLN A 310 -0.21 2.65 14.39
N VAL A 311 -0.12 3.79 13.70
CA VAL A 311 0.93 4.02 12.70
C VAL A 311 1.72 5.27 13.03
N LEU A 312 3.00 5.30 12.66
CA LEU A 312 3.84 6.48 12.81
C LEU A 312 3.22 7.64 12.01
N LYS A 313 3.01 8.80 12.65
CA LYS A 313 2.52 10.03 12.00
C LYS A 313 3.45 11.20 12.29
N GLY A 314 3.74 11.99 11.26
CA GLY A 314 4.45 13.25 11.36
C GLY A 314 3.52 14.45 11.57
N ALA A 315 4.08 15.64 11.77
CA ALA A 315 3.34 16.87 12.07
C ALA A 315 2.42 17.36 10.93
N ALA A 316 2.66 16.95 9.69
CA ALA A 316 1.88 17.37 8.51
C ALA A 316 0.70 16.43 8.18
N GLY A 317 0.49 15.38 8.95
CA GLY A 317 -0.58 14.39 8.78
C GLY A 317 -1.81 14.62 9.67
N ARG A 318 -2.02 15.87 10.11
CA ARG A 318 -3.19 16.28 10.92
C ARG A 318 -4.17 17.08 10.08
#